data_9e878d44b12d18106ba697354f71a661
#
_entry.id   9e878d44b12d18106ba697354f71a661
#
_cell.length_a   1.000
_cell.length_b   1.000
_cell.length_c   1.000
_cell.angle_alpha   90.00
_cell.angle_beta   90.00
_cell.angle_gamma   90.00
#
_symmetry.space_group_name_H-M   'P 1'
#
loop_
_entity.id
_entity.type
_entity.pdbx_description
1 polymer ?
#
loop_
_entity_poly.entity_id
_entity_poly.type
_entity_poly.pdbx_seq_one_letter_code
_entity_poly.pdbx_strand_id
1 'polypeptide(L)'
;MVGILQSGCASRWDRSSVPLQGSASAWRYDVVDDAEAGELRIEAWLPTGTLADLAVRHGGERFVRDAEIEDDGSWRDVPMRGGILHVPQCAAGCHLRYRFELRSAAKALHDVDTAKAWGDVVEAAPSMWLVHPPLAPTGTRYRFRVRTPPGVGFATGVFTADEGRPGTYEADATNIGASPYAVFGPVRARSVEAVPGATIDVAIAPGTYAANDDAIVAWVARSARTMARFLGCFPLDRVMVLVVPARGAEVRHGETMGDGGASIVVELGEEAGETTLASDWVLPHEMAHLAVPSVSRPHHWIEEGLAVYMQPIARARAGELTPLQVWRELALGMPKGAPVRGDRGLEGATDWARTYWGGATFCLLADLEIRRRTHNRVGLEDAVRGVLASGGSVGHMWTFSRLLETADGAVGVPVMAEMHDEMRRGVWSVDLPQVLRDLGVLVHGTDVKLTDDAPLAAVRRAITEPLRDDAPEPTACRWASPGTTAQR
;
A
#
# COMPACT_ATOMS: atom_id res chain seq x y z
N MET A 1 -18.48 51.93 39.84
CA MET A 1 -18.15 50.51 40.06
C MET A 1 -18.18 49.84 38.71
N VAL A 2 -17.01 49.64 38.14
CA VAL A 2 -16.85 48.98 36.84
C VAL A 2 -16.50 47.51 37.14
N GLY A 3 -17.43 46.62 36.83
CA GLY A 3 -17.22 45.17 36.97
C GLY A 3 -16.36 44.64 35.82
N ILE A 4 -15.18 44.16 36.14
CA ILE A 4 -14.29 43.42 35.22
C ILE A 4 -14.86 42.03 35.08
N LEU A 5 -15.40 41.70 33.90
CA LEU A 5 -15.71 40.36 33.49
C LEU A 5 -14.36 39.65 33.13
N GLN A 6 -13.89 38.79 34.00
CA GLN A 6 -12.85 37.85 33.69
C GLN A 6 -13.43 36.79 32.73
N SER A 7 -13.06 36.90 31.46
CA SER A 7 -13.23 35.79 30.50
C SER A 7 -12.29 34.66 30.86
N GLY A 8 -12.83 33.62 31.53
CA GLY A 8 -12.11 32.40 31.73
C GLY A 8 -11.81 31.73 30.37
N CYS A 9 -10.56 31.65 29.99
CA CYS A 9 -10.12 30.75 28.93
C CYS A 9 -10.49 29.30 29.35
N ALA A 10 -11.57 28.79 28.79
CA ALA A 10 -11.82 27.35 28.86
C ALA A 10 -10.61 26.64 28.24
N SER A 11 -10.01 25.71 28.99
CA SER A 11 -8.86 24.95 28.50
C SER A 11 -9.27 24.24 27.22
N ARG A 12 -8.51 24.48 26.13
CA ARG A 12 -8.73 23.88 24.78
C ARG A 12 -8.62 22.34 24.79
N TRP A 13 -8.33 21.74 25.94
CA TRP A 13 -8.11 20.31 26.10
C TRP A 13 -9.20 19.71 27.00
N ASP A 14 -9.91 18.69 26.47
CA ASP A 14 -10.88 17.93 27.26
C ASP A 14 -10.13 17.02 28.26
N ARG A 15 -10.56 17.04 29.55
CA ARG A 15 -9.95 16.25 30.64
C ARG A 15 -10.36 14.78 30.64
N SER A 16 -11.12 14.31 29.63
CA SER A 16 -11.70 12.96 29.60
C SER A 16 -10.86 11.91 28.85
N SER A 17 -9.60 12.20 28.45
CA SER A 17 -8.76 11.21 27.77
C SER A 17 -8.24 10.19 28.78
N VAL A 18 -8.79 8.96 28.72
CA VAL A 18 -8.20 7.81 29.42
C VAL A 18 -7.04 7.31 28.55
N PRO A 19 -5.79 7.26 29.07
CA PRO A 19 -4.65 6.79 28.30
C PRO A 19 -4.88 5.40 27.69
N LEU A 20 -4.46 5.19 26.48
CA LEU A 20 -4.47 3.87 25.84
C LEU A 20 -3.62 2.91 26.69
N GLN A 21 -4.22 1.81 27.15
CA GLN A 21 -3.47 0.72 27.78
C GLN A 21 -2.71 -0.05 26.70
N GLY A 22 -1.46 -0.44 26.93
CA GLY A 22 -0.63 -1.19 26.02
C GLY A 22 0.70 -1.55 26.66
N SER A 23 1.58 -2.24 25.91
CA SER A 23 2.90 -2.60 26.42
C SER A 23 3.70 -1.34 26.80
N ALA A 24 4.49 -1.40 27.84
CA ALA A 24 5.30 -0.27 28.34
C ALA A 24 6.32 0.25 27.30
N SER A 25 6.54 -0.47 26.21
CA SER A 25 7.48 -0.15 25.12
C SER A 25 6.84 0.46 23.86
N ALA A 26 5.53 0.71 23.84
CA ALA A 26 4.86 1.27 22.67
C ALA A 26 4.73 2.79 22.75
N TRP A 27 4.95 3.49 21.63
CA TRP A 27 4.50 4.86 21.45
C TRP A 27 2.98 4.87 21.35
N ARG A 28 2.32 5.68 22.17
CA ARG A 28 0.84 5.69 22.26
C ARG A 28 0.32 7.06 21.94
N TYR A 29 -0.74 7.14 21.14
CA TYR A 29 -1.35 8.38 20.73
C TYR A 29 -2.87 8.32 20.89
N ASP A 30 -3.46 9.35 21.46
CA ASP A 30 -4.89 9.59 21.47
C ASP A 30 -5.18 10.82 20.61
N VAL A 31 -5.99 10.65 19.58
CA VAL A 31 -6.21 11.65 18.53
C VAL A 31 -7.69 11.99 18.50
N VAL A 32 -7.99 13.29 18.55
CA VAL A 32 -9.33 13.83 18.42
C VAL A 32 -9.37 14.75 17.21
N ASP A 33 -10.22 14.43 16.24
CA ASP A 33 -10.49 15.31 15.11
C ASP A 33 -11.47 16.42 15.51
N ASP A 34 -11.10 17.65 15.21
CA ASP A 34 -11.98 18.82 15.27
C ASP A 34 -12.40 19.16 13.83
N ALA A 35 -13.54 18.60 13.40
CA ALA A 35 -14.00 18.71 12.02
C ALA A 35 -14.27 20.14 11.55
N GLU A 36 -14.67 21.04 12.43
CA GLU A 36 -14.94 22.44 12.07
C GLU A 36 -13.66 23.17 11.69
N ALA A 37 -12.58 22.92 12.43
CA ALA A 37 -11.27 23.50 12.15
C ALA A 37 -10.44 22.67 11.16
N GLY A 38 -10.75 21.40 10.95
CA GLY A 38 -9.94 20.46 10.18
C GLY A 38 -8.59 20.23 10.84
N GLU A 39 -8.59 20.11 12.16
CA GLU A 39 -7.44 20.06 13.04
C GLU A 39 -7.50 18.82 13.91
N LEU A 40 -6.37 18.16 14.08
CA LEU A 40 -6.20 17.07 15.02
C LEU A 40 -5.61 17.60 16.33
N ARG A 41 -6.20 17.20 17.47
CA ARG A 41 -5.60 17.33 18.80
C ARG A 41 -5.02 16.00 19.18
N ILE A 42 -3.76 15.97 19.53
CA ILE A 42 -3.02 14.72 19.74
C ILE A 42 -2.34 14.77 21.10
N GLU A 43 -2.59 13.74 21.91
CA GLU A 43 -1.83 13.44 23.11
C GLU A 43 -0.94 12.22 22.83
N ALA A 44 0.34 12.29 23.18
CA ALA A 44 1.35 11.27 22.91
C ALA A 44 2.08 10.86 24.20
N TRP A 45 2.13 9.57 24.49
CA TRP A 45 2.91 8.98 25.57
C TRP A 45 4.03 8.15 24.97
N LEU A 46 5.26 8.63 25.15
CA LEU A 46 6.45 7.98 24.64
C LEU A 46 7.22 7.33 25.80
N PRO A 47 7.66 6.06 25.67
CA PRO A 47 8.27 5.31 26.75
C PRO A 47 9.70 5.77 27.05
N THR A 48 10.25 5.33 28.18
CA THR A 48 11.67 5.50 28.54
C THR A 48 12.58 4.99 27.43
N GLY A 49 13.67 5.70 27.17
CA GLY A 49 14.61 5.42 26.08
C GLY A 49 14.23 6.05 24.73
N THR A 50 13.18 6.86 24.70
CA THR A 50 12.82 7.64 23.51
C THR A 50 13.87 8.72 23.23
N LEU A 51 14.28 8.88 21.97
CA LEU A 51 15.21 9.93 21.56
C LEU A 51 14.62 11.32 21.82
N ALA A 52 15.50 12.29 22.15
CA ALA A 52 15.10 13.66 22.46
C ALA A 52 14.53 14.45 21.27
N ASP A 53 14.94 14.09 20.06
CA ASP A 53 14.52 14.78 18.85
C ASP A 53 13.31 14.04 18.24
N LEU A 54 12.20 14.76 18.12
CA LEU A 54 10.95 14.24 17.61
C LEU A 54 10.54 15.05 16.38
N ALA A 55 10.00 14.39 15.38
CA ALA A 55 9.52 15.01 14.14
C ALA A 55 8.27 14.32 13.61
N VAL A 56 7.63 14.91 12.62
CA VAL A 56 6.70 14.26 11.70
C VAL A 56 7.39 14.09 10.34
N ARG A 57 6.78 13.35 9.41
CA ARG A 57 7.27 13.25 8.04
C ARG A 57 7.51 14.63 7.44
N HIS A 58 8.60 14.75 6.66
CA HIS A 58 9.01 16.01 6.03
C HIS A 58 7.86 16.67 5.25
N GLY A 59 7.69 17.97 5.48
CA GLY A 59 6.58 18.77 4.96
C GLY A 59 5.41 18.94 5.94
N GLY A 60 5.23 18.00 6.90
CA GLY A 60 4.20 18.06 7.95
C GLY A 60 4.56 18.97 9.12
N GLU A 61 5.86 19.19 9.38
CA GLU A 61 6.37 19.94 10.53
C GLU A 61 5.80 21.34 10.65
N ARG A 62 5.57 21.99 9.53
CA ARG A 62 5.01 23.36 9.48
C ARG A 62 3.52 23.46 9.85
N PHE A 63 2.86 22.32 10.06
CA PHE A 63 1.45 22.25 10.48
C PHE A 63 1.27 21.78 11.91
N VAL A 64 2.35 21.44 12.61
CA VAL A 64 2.34 21.17 14.05
C VAL A 64 2.24 22.51 14.80
N ARG A 65 1.31 22.59 15.78
CA ARG A 65 1.02 23.80 16.57
C ARG A 65 0.96 23.48 18.05
N ASP A 66 1.26 24.48 18.86
CA ASP A 66 1.06 24.50 20.31
C ASP A 66 1.53 23.21 20.98
N ALA A 67 2.76 22.77 20.62
CA ALA A 67 3.35 21.57 21.24
C ALA A 67 3.78 21.89 22.65
N GLU A 68 3.35 21.06 23.60
CA GLU A 68 3.64 21.18 25.01
C GLU A 68 4.05 19.81 25.60
N ILE A 69 4.92 19.85 26.61
CA ILE A 69 5.30 18.68 27.40
C ILE A 69 4.77 18.81 28.84
N GLU A 70 4.30 17.70 29.39
CA GLU A 70 3.98 17.62 30.82
C GLU A 70 5.27 17.49 31.65
N ASP A 71 5.43 18.38 32.62
CA ASP A 71 6.55 18.43 33.55
C ASP A 71 6.02 18.74 34.97
N ASP A 72 6.14 17.79 35.89
CA ASP A 72 5.66 17.89 37.27
C ASP A 72 4.19 18.35 37.37
N GLY A 73 3.32 17.83 36.52
CA GLY A 73 1.88 18.16 36.48
C GLY A 73 1.54 19.51 35.84
N SER A 74 2.50 20.18 35.23
CA SER A 74 2.34 21.42 34.49
C SER A 74 2.73 21.26 33.02
N TRP A 75 2.04 21.98 32.13
CA TRP A 75 2.36 21.97 30.70
C TRP A 75 3.32 23.11 30.36
N ARG A 76 4.36 22.79 29.62
CA ARG A 76 5.37 23.76 29.11
C ARG A 76 5.49 23.69 27.61
N ASP A 77 5.55 24.86 26.97
CA ASP A 77 5.71 24.97 25.52
C ASP A 77 7.03 24.31 25.05
N VAL A 78 6.94 23.59 23.94
CA VAL A 78 8.08 23.04 23.21
C VAL A 78 8.04 23.57 21.78
N PRO A 79 8.85 24.57 21.42
CA PRO A 79 8.82 25.15 20.09
C PRO A 79 9.39 24.18 19.03
N MET A 80 8.70 24.05 17.91
CA MET A 80 9.24 23.41 16.72
C MET A 80 10.35 24.29 16.13
N ARG A 81 11.56 23.75 15.97
CA ARG A 81 12.72 24.45 15.40
C ARG A 81 13.37 23.59 14.32
N GLY A 82 13.45 24.14 13.10
CA GLY A 82 14.02 23.39 11.97
C GLY A 82 13.29 22.06 11.67
N GLY A 83 11.99 21.97 11.96
CA GLY A 83 11.22 20.75 11.78
C GLY A 83 11.31 19.73 12.92
N ILE A 84 11.97 20.08 14.04
CA ILE A 84 12.22 19.18 15.17
C ILE A 84 11.68 19.78 16.47
N LEU A 85 11.02 18.96 17.27
CA LEU A 85 10.73 19.20 18.68
C LEU A 85 11.87 18.58 19.50
N HIS A 86 12.68 19.39 20.16
CA HIS A 86 13.77 18.91 21.03
C HIS A 86 13.27 18.75 22.46
N VAL A 87 13.10 17.51 22.92
CA VAL A 87 12.50 17.12 24.20
C VAL A 87 13.39 16.14 24.96
N PRO A 88 14.45 16.60 25.63
CA PRO A 88 15.40 15.73 26.36
C PRO A 88 14.72 14.88 27.46
N GLN A 89 13.60 15.33 28.01
CA GLN A 89 12.83 14.61 29.03
C GLN A 89 12.30 13.26 28.52
N CYS A 90 12.11 13.09 27.19
CA CYS A 90 11.62 11.83 26.63
C CYS A 90 12.59 10.66 26.83
N ALA A 91 13.86 10.91 27.19
CA ALA A 91 14.79 9.84 27.58
C ALA A 91 14.31 9.08 28.84
N ALA A 92 13.60 9.74 29.76
CA ALA A 92 12.96 9.12 30.92
C ALA A 92 11.50 8.69 30.68
N GLY A 93 11.01 8.88 29.46
CA GLY A 93 9.59 8.80 29.10
C GLY A 93 8.91 10.15 29.21
N CYS A 94 7.99 10.44 28.29
CA CYS A 94 7.34 11.76 28.26
C CYS A 94 5.88 11.67 27.81
N HIS A 95 5.13 12.71 28.22
CA HIS A 95 3.77 12.97 27.80
C HIS A 95 3.74 14.32 27.08
N LEU A 96 3.31 14.30 25.84
CA LEU A 96 3.24 15.46 24.94
C LEU A 96 1.79 15.68 24.52
N ARG A 97 1.47 16.93 24.21
CA ARG A 97 0.24 17.28 23.48
C ARG A 97 0.54 18.35 22.46
N TYR A 98 -0.16 18.29 21.33
CA TYR A 98 0.00 19.25 20.23
C TYR A 98 -1.22 19.22 19.32
N ARG A 99 -1.29 20.19 18.41
CA ARG A 99 -2.30 20.24 17.36
C ARG A 99 -1.64 20.04 15.99
N PHE A 100 -2.38 19.47 15.06
CA PHE A 100 -1.96 19.34 13.67
C PHE A 100 -3.05 19.90 12.74
N GLU A 101 -2.69 20.89 11.93
CA GLU A 101 -3.59 21.56 10.98
C GLU A 101 -3.81 20.68 9.75
N LEU A 102 -4.62 19.60 9.88
CA LEU A 102 -4.82 18.54 8.91
C LEU A 102 -5.28 19.07 7.54
N ARG A 103 -6.34 19.87 7.51
CA ARG A 103 -6.87 20.41 6.25
C ARG A 103 -5.93 21.42 5.60
N SER A 104 -5.20 22.20 6.38
CA SER A 104 -4.18 23.11 5.87
C SER A 104 -3.02 22.35 5.23
N ALA A 105 -2.59 21.26 5.85
CA ALA A 105 -1.56 20.37 5.32
C ALA A 105 -1.98 19.78 3.96
N ALA A 106 -3.16 19.19 3.89
CA ALA A 106 -3.66 18.59 2.67
C ALA A 106 -3.82 19.58 1.50
N LYS A 107 -4.25 20.81 1.80
CA LYS A 107 -4.35 21.88 0.79
C LYS A 107 -2.99 22.36 0.29
N ALA A 108 -1.99 22.41 1.17
CA ALA A 108 -0.68 22.95 0.84
C ALA A 108 0.24 21.92 0.17
N LEU A 109 0.17 20.64 0.58
CA LEU A 109 0.99 19.56 0.04
C LEU A 109 0.39 19.02 -1.26
N HIS A 110 -0.91 18.80 -1.28
CA HIS A 110 -1.67 18.34 -2.44
C HIS A 110 -1.09 17.09 -3.11
N ASP A 111 -0.59 16.18 -2.29
CA ASP A 111 0.15 15.01 -2.69
C ASP A 111 -0.34 13.79 -1.89
N VAL A 112 -0.72 12.72 -2.58
CA VAL A 112 -1.31 11.51 -2.00
C VAL A 112 -0.31 10.76 -1.10
N ASP A 113 0.98 10.85 -1.36
CA ASP A 113 2.02 10.26 -0.51
C ASP A 113 2.16 10.92 0.86
N THR A 114 1.64 12.12 1.02
CA THR A 114 1.79 12.92 2.24
C THR A 114 0.45 13.34 2.82
N ALA A 115 -0.25 14.26 2.15
CA ALA A 115 -1.60 14.67 2.49
C ALA A 115 -2.30 15.31 1.30
N LYS A 116 -3.55 14.90 1.03
CA LYS A 116 -4.37 15.39 -0.06
C LYS A 116 -5.83 15.53 0.38
N ALA A 117 -6.54 16.47 -0.24
CA ALA A 117 -7.96 16.70 0.03
C ALA A 117 -8.79 16.55 -1.25
N TRP A 118 -9.96 15.93 -1.10
CA TRP A 118 -11.02 15.85 -2.10
C TRP A 118 -12.30 16.41 -1.48
N GLY A 119 -12.54 17.71 -1.69
CA GLY A 119 -13.62 18.42 -0.99
C GLY A 119 -13.40 18.44 0.52
N ASP A 120 -14.33 17.85 1.26
CA ASP A 120 -14.28 17.77 2.72
C ASP A 120 -13.59 16.50 3.25
N VAL A 121 -13.20 15.60 2.39
CA VAL A 121 -12.41 14.42 2.75
C VAL A 121 -10.93 14.77 2.69
N VAL A 122 -10.20 14.44 3.73
CA VAL A 122 -8.76 14.60 3.85
C VAL A 122 -8.13 13.24 4.06
N GLU A 123 -7.17 12.94 3.22
CA GLU A 123 -6.24 11.83 3.40
C GLU A 123 -4.92 12.39 3.92
N ALA A 124 -4.34 11.73 4.92
CA ALA A 124 -2.99 11.99 5.41
C ALA A 124 -2.45 10.76 6.16
N ALA A 125 -1.28 10.28 5.75
CA ALA A 125 -0.65 9.15 6.43
C ALA A 125 -0.34 9.48 7.91
N PRO A 126 -0.42 8.51 8.84
CA PRO A 126 -0.10 8.71 10.26
C PRO A 126 1.25 9.39 10.51
N SER A 127 2.26 9.13 9.69
CA SER A 127 3.56 9.79 9.76
C SER A 127 3.53 11.31 9.61
N MET A 128 2.47 11.85 8.99
CA MET A 128 2.32 13.30 8.80
C MET A 128 1.90 14.03 10.08
N TRP A 129 1.17 13.35 10.97
CA TRP A 129 0.56 13.97 12.15
C TRP A 129 0.92 13.31 13.48
N LEU A 130 1.54 12.10 13.49
CA LEU A 130 2.11 11.51 14.71
C LEU A 130 3.56 11.96 14.85
N VAL A 131 3.84 12.78 15.85
CA VAL A 131 5.21 13.18 16.22
C VAL A 131 5.95 11.98 16.81
N HIS A 132 7.09 11.63 16.25
CA HIS A 132 7.87 10.45 16.64
C HIS A 132 9.38 10.67 16.49
N PRO A 133 10.24 9.88 17.15
CA PRO A 133 11.67 9.88 16.87
C PRO A 133 11.94 9.50 15.39
N PRO A 134 12.97 10.06 14.75
CA PRO A 134 13.34 9.72 13.37
C PRO A 134 13.81 8.27 13.20
N LEU A 135 14.23 7.64 14.29
CA LEU A 135 14.62 6.23 14.33
C LEU A 135 13.91 5.54 15.49
N ALA A 136 13.31 4.40 15.21
CA ALA A 136 12.69 3.53 16.20
C ALA A 136 13.63 2.36 16.55
N PRO A 137 13.83 2.02 17.85
CA PRO A 137 14.46 0.76 18.22
C PRO A 137 13.68 -0.44 17.66
N THR A 138 14.38 -1.49 17.25
CA THR A 138 13.75 -2.73 16.77
C THR A 138 12.77 -3.30 17.80
N GLY A 139 11.57 -3.66 17.34
CA GLY A 139 10.49 -4.17 18.19
C GLY A 139 9.68 -3.11 18.93
N THR A 140 9.99 -1.81 18.73
CA THR A 140 9.10 -0.74 19.20
C THR A 140 7.84 -0.72 18.35
N ARG A 141 6.68 -0.62 19.01
CA ARG A 141 5.38 -0.48 18.35
C ARG A 141 4.89 0.96 18.47
N TYR A 142 4.12 1.44 17.50
CA TYR A 142 3.27 2.61 17.69
C TYR A 142 1.81 2.20 17.68
N ARG A 143 1.01 2.80 18.56
CA ARG A 143 -0.41 2.53 18.73
C ARG A 143 -1.15 3.85 18.77
N PHE A 144 -2.24 3.97 18.03
CA PHE A 144 -3.06 5.16 18.08
C PHE A 144 -4.55 4.83 18.06
N ARG A 145 -5.35 5.75 18.60
CA ARG A 145 -6.79 5.75 18.53
C ARG A 145 -7.27 7.09 18.02
N VAL A 146 -8.25 7.07 17.11
CA VAL A 146 -8.87 8.29 16.58
C VAL A 146 -10.31 8.38 17.03
N ARG A 147 -10.71 9.55 17.51
CA ARG A 147 -12.09 9.92 17.78
C ARG A 147 -12.48 11.07 16.86
N THR A 148 -13.60 10.90 16.19
CA THR A 148 -14.16 11.91 15.29
C THR A 148 -15.52 12.41 15.81
N PRO A 149 -15.90 13.65 15.50
CA PRO A 149 -17.22 14.16 15.84
C PRO A 149 -18.31 13.48 14.97
N PRO A 150 -19.59 13.58 15.38
CA PRO A 150 -20.70 13.05 14.59
C PRO A 150 -20.68 13.57 13.15
N GLY A 151 -20.86 12.66 12.18
CA GLY A 151 -20.86 12.99 10.75
C GLY A 151 -19.49 12.95 10.07
N VAL A 152 -18.42 12.78 10.84
CA VAL A 152 -17.07 12.59 10.32
C VAL A 152 -16.65 11.13 10.50
N GLY A 153 -16.34 10.46 9.41
CA GLY A 153 -15.76 9.13 9.40
C GLY A 153 -14.24 9.18 9.53
N PHE A 154 -13.70 8.06 10.02
CA PHE A 154 -12.27 7.78 10.00
C PHE A 154 -12.06 6.36 9.46
N ALA A 155 -11.10 6.18 8.56
CA ALA A 155 -10.65 4.87 8.11
C ALA A 155 -9.12 4.91 7.90
N THR A 156 -8.46 3.77 8.06
CA THR A 156 -7.02 3.64 7.84
C THR A 156 -6.67 2.20 7.46
N GLY A 157 -5.60 2.05 6.66
CA GLY A 157 -5.04 0.74 6.35
C GLY A 157 -4.13 0.17 7.43
N VAL A 158 -3.76 0.94 8.47
CA VAL A 158 -2.92 0.42 9.57
C VAL A 158 -3.63 -0.74 10.26
N PHE A 159 -2.88 -1.79 10.61
CA PHE A 159 -3.43 -2.97 11.28
C PHE A 159 -4.20 -2.61 12.56
N THR A 160 -5.29 -3.32 12.82
CA THR A 160 -6.02 -3.19 14.08
C THR A 160 -5.22 -3.85 15.20
N ALA A 161 -5.24 -3.23 16.39
CA ALA A 161 -4.62 -3.84 17.58
C ALA A 161 -5.46 -5.02 18.09
N ASP A 162 -4.80 -6.11 18.48
CA ASP A 162 -5.41 -7.39 18.90
C ASP A 162 -6.24 -7.34 20.19
N GLU A 163 -6.38 -6.21 20.85
CA GLU A 163 -6.98 -6.13 22.19
C GLU A 163 -8.50 -5.90 22.21
N GLY A 164 -9.22 -6.24 21.14
CA GLY A 164 -10.70 -6.22 21.16
C GLY A 164 -11.34 -4.83 21.37
N ARG A 165 -10.59 -3.75 21.22
CA ARG A 165 -11.08 -2.36 21.29
C ARG A 165 -11.21 -1.81 19.86
N PRO A 166 -12.43 -1.66 19.34
CA PRO A 166 -12.64 -1.04 18.04
C PRO A 166 -12.00 0.35 17.96
N GLY A 167 -11.42 0.67 16.80
CA GLY A 167 -10.83 1.99 16.55
C GLY A 167 -9.43 2.19 17.14
N THR A 168 -8.75 1.12 17.55
CA THR A 168 -7.34 1.15 17.95
C THR A 168 -6.49 0.45 16.88
N TYR A 169 -5.42 1.10 16.45
CA TYR A 169 -4.52 0.65 15.39
C TYR A 169 -3.10 0.54 15.91
N GLU A 170 -2.35 -0.42 15.39
CA GLU A 170 -0.97 -0.68 15.84
C GLU A 170 -0.11 -1.24 14.71
N ALA A 171 1.14 -0.75 14.61
CA ALA A 171 2.13 -1.32 13.73
C ALA A 171 3.55 -1.20 14.33
N ASP A 172 4.55 -1.76 13.65
CA ASP A 172 5.96 -1.58 14.01
C ASP A 172 6.36 -0.11 13.78
N ALA A 173 7.01 0.49 14.77
CA ALA A 173 7.38 1.90 14.72
C ALA A 173 8.49 2.20 13.68
N THR A 174 9.24 1.18 13.25
CA THR A 174 10.22 1.34 12.16
C THR A 174 9.54 1.64 10.82
N ASN A 175 8.26 1.30 10.68
CA ASN A 175 7.48 1.46 9.45
C ASN A 175 6.62 2.74 9.45
N ILE A 176 6.64 3.55 10.53
CA ILE A 176 5.75 4.71 10.63
C ILE A 176 5.94 5.70 9.49
N GLY A 177 7.16 5.85 8.95
CA GLY A 177 7.48 6.75 7.84
C GLY A 177 6.80 6.42 6.50
N ALA A 178 6.40 5.16 6.33
CA ALA A 178 5.70 4.65 5.14
C ALA A 178 4.34 4.04 5.50
N SER A 179 3.76 4.47 6.63
CA SER A 179 2.47 3.96 7.12
C SER A 179 1.34 4.12 6.10
N PRO A 180 0.38 3.18 6.06
CA PRO A 180 -0.78 3.26 5.17
C PRO A 180 -1.58 4.54 5.35
N TYR A 181 -2.35 4.92 4.33
CA TYR A 181 -3.22 6.08 4.38
C TYR A 181 -4.20 6.05 5.55
N ALA A 182 -4.51 7.25 6.05
CA ALA A 182 -5.63 7.48 6.95
C ALA A 182 -6.51 8.58 6.37
N VAL A 183 -7.82 8.38 6.41
CA VAL A 183 -8.80 9.29 5.83
C VAL A 183 -9.76 9.82 6.89
N PHE A 184 -10.03 11.12 6.81
CA PHE A 184 -10.94 11.86 7.69
C PHE A 184 -11.99 12.57 6.82
N GLY A 185 -13.24 12.60 7.25
CA GLY A 185 -14.28 13.35 6.57
C GLY A 185 -15.59 12.60 6.40
N PRO A 186 -16.54 13.16 5.65
CA PRO A 186 -17.89 12.61 5.49
C PRO A 186 -17.92 11.43 4.50
N VAL A 187 -17.02 10.43 4.68
CA VAL A 187 -16.99 9.25 3.82
C VAL A 187 -18.15 8.31 4.11
N ARG A 188 -18.67 7.67 3.07
CA ARG A 188 -19.60 6.55 3.19
C ARG A 188 -18.79 5.28 3.38
N ALA A 189 -18.80 4.75 4.59
CA ALA A 189 -18.06 3.53 4.93
C ALA A 189 -18.90 2.29 4.59
N ARG A 190 -18.25 1.31 3.97
CA ARG A 190 -18.74 -0.04 3.70
C ARG A 190 -17.66 -1.02 4.08
N SER A 191 -18.06 -2.24 4.45
CA SER A 191 -17.12 -3.33 4.70
C SER A 191 -17.60 -4.57 3.97
N VAL A 192 -16.72 -5.27 3.30
CA VAL A 192 -17.03 -6.50 2.57
C VAL A 192 -15.99 -7.57 2.86
N GLU A 193 -16.45 -8.77 3.19
CA GLU A 193 -15.59 -9.95 3.19
C GLU A 193 -15.40 -10.40 1.73
N ALA A 194 -14.26 -10.07 1.16
CA ALA A 194 -13.96 -10.36 -0.24
C ALA A 194 -13.71 -11.86 -0.47
N VAL A 195 -13.01 -12.48 0.45
CA VAL A 195 -12.82 -13.93 0.60
C VAL A 195 -12.86 -14.28 2.09
N PRO A 196 -13.15 -15.54 2.49
CA PRO A 196 -13.21 -15.91 3.90
C PRO A 196 -11.94 -15.51 4.68
N GLY A 197 -12.14 -14.72 5.73
CA GLY A 197 -11.06 -14.19 6.58
C GLY A 197 -10.34 -12.94 6.05
N ALA A 198 -10.78 -12.37 4.91
CA ALA A 198 -10.22 -11.12 4.40
C ALA A 198 -11.32 -10.06 4.22
N THR A 199 -11.21 -8.99 4.99
CA THR A 199 -12.14 -7.86 4.98
C THR A 199 -11.54 -6.67 4.24
N ILE A 200 -12.34 -6.05 3.37
CA ILE A 200 -11.97 -4.77 2.76
C ILE A 200 -12.92 -3.70 3.28
N ASP A 201 -12.33 -2.69 3.92
CA ASP A 201 -13.04 -1.49 4.33
C ASP A 201 -13.00 -0.48 3.19
N VAL A 202 -14.15 -0.20 2.60
CA VAL A 202 -14.30 0.73 1.47
C VAL A 202 -14.83 2.05 2.00
N ALA A 203 -14.02 3.09 1.91
CA ALA A 203 -14.38 4.48 2.20
C ALA A 203 -14.68 5.21 0.88
N ILE A 204 -15.93 5.60 0.66
CA ILE A 204 -16.35 6.29 -0.56
C ILE A 204 -16.50 7.78 -0.24
N ALA A 205 -15.66 8.62 -0.83
CA ALA A 205 -15.73 10.06 -0.66
C ALA A 205 -17.01 10.64 -1.28
N PRO A 206 -17.57 11.75 -0.75
CA PRO A 206 -18.67 12.46 -1.39
C PRO A 206 -18.31 12.88 -2.81
N GLY A 207 -19.27 12.76 -3.74
CA GLY A 207 -19.08 13.14 -5.12
C GLY A 207 -20.19 12.57 -6.00
N THR A 208 -20.11 12.89 -7.28
CA THR A 208 -20.98 12.30 -8.30
C THR A 208 -20.32 11.02 -8.80
N TYR A 209 -21.08 9.94 -8.85
CA TYR A 209 -20.67 8.66 -9.39
C TYR A 209 -21.84 8.10 -10.23
N ALA A 210 -21.53 7.63 -11.45
CA ALA A 210 -22.53 6.92 -12.25
C ALA A 210 -22.82 5.53 -11.67
N ALA A 211 -21.83 4.88 -11.05
CA ALA A 211 -22.02 3.66 -10.29
C ALA A 211 -22.53 3.95 -8.87
N ASN A 212 -23.49 3.18 -8.37
CA ASN A 212 -23.92 3.27 -6.99
C ASN A 212 -22.92 2.60 -6.01
N ASP A 213 -23.11 2.82 -4.71
CA ASP A 213 -22.20 2.27 -3.68
C ASP A 213 -22.08 0.75 -3.75
N ASP A 214 -23.18 0.03 -4.01
CA ASP A 214 -23.16 -1.44 -4.08
C ASP A 214 -22.36 -1.94 -5.29
N ALA A 215 -22.46 -1.26 -6.43
CA ALA A 215 -21.65 -1.56 -7.62
C ALA A 215 -20.16 -1.28 -7.37
N ILE A 216 -19.82 -0.19 -6.67
CA ILE A 216 -18.44 0.13 -6.27
C ILE A 216 -17.89 -0.96 -5.34
N VAL A 217 -18.64 -1.35 -4.31
CA VAL A 217 -18.22 -2.41 -3.37
C VAL A 217 -18.08 -3.76 -4.08
N ALA A 218 -19.00 -4.09 -5.00
CA ALA A 218 -18.93 -5.31 -5.78
C ALA A 218 -17.68 -5.35 -6.70
N TRP A 219 -17.33 -4.21 -7.31
CA TRP A 219 -16.11 -4.06 -8.09
C TRP A 219 -14.84 -4.29 -7.24
N VAL A 220 -14.75 -3.66 -6.07
CA VAL A 220 -13.64 -3.85 -5.13
C VAL A 220 -13.52 -5.32 -4.72
N ALA A 221 -14.62 -5.94 -4.32
CA ALA A 221 -14.66 -7.34 -3.91
C ALA A 221 -14.30 -8.30 -5.07
N ARG A 222 -14.71 -8.00 -6.31
CA ARG A 222 -14.34 -8.79 -7.50
C ARG A 222 -12.84 -8.71 -7.75
N SER A 223 -12.24 -7.51 -7.77
CA SER A 223 -10.80 -7.32 -7.97
C SER A 223 -9.98 -8.09 -6.93
N ALA A 224 -10.41 -8.07 -5.67
CA ALA A 224 -9.77 -8.85 -4.60
C ALA A 224 -9.89 -10.36 -4.82
N ARG A 225 -11.06 -10.87 -5.20
CA ARG A 225 -11.25 -12.30 -5.50
C ARG A 225 -10.42 -12.75 -6.70
N THR A 226 -10.31 -11.93 -7.73
CA THR A 226 -9.47 -12.19 -8.91
C THR A 226 -8.02 -12.41 -8.50
N MET A 227 -7.47 -11.50 -7.68
CA MET A 227 -6.10 -11.64 -7.17
C MET A 227 -5.95 -12.82 -6.20
N ALA A 228 -6.91 -13.02 -5.30
CA ALA A 228 -6.88 -14.15 -4.37
C ALA A 228 -6.91 -15.51 -5.09
N ARG A 229 -7.71 -15.66 -6.14
CA ARG A 229 -7.74 -16.87 -6.97
C ARG A 229 -6.41 -17.11 -7.69
N PHE A 230 -5.81 -16.06 -8.23
CA PHE A 230 -4.51 -16.14 -8.90
C PHE A 230 -3.38 -16.54 -7.92
N LEU A 231 -3.36 -15.93 -6.75
CA LEU A 231 -2.34 -16.16 -5.71
C LEU A 231 -2.60 -17.39 -4.86
N GLY A 232 -3.82 -17.96 -4.89
CA GLY A 232 -4.24 -19.06 -4.02
C GLY A 232 -4.75 -18.62 -2.64
N CYS A 233 -4.48 -17.38 -2.22
CA CYS A 233 -5.04 -16.74 -1.03
C CYS A 233 -5.01 -15.21 -1.20
N PHE A 234 -5.79 -14.45 -0.40
CA PHE A 234 -5.71 -13.00 -0.38
C PHE A 234 -4.58 -12.54 0.57
N PRO A 235 -3.70 -11.62 0.15
CA PRO A 235 -2.44 -11.34 0.85
C PRO A 235 -2.57 -10.83 2.29
N LEU A 236 -3.68 -10.21 2.67
CA LEU A 236 -3.89 -9.59 3.97
C LEU A 236 -5.30 -9.91 4.50
N ASP A 237 -5.45 -9.94 5.80
CA ASP A 237 -6.74 -10.12 6.46
C ASP A 237 -7.60 -8.85 6.44
N ARG A 238 -6.97 -7.69 6.26
CA ARG A 238 -7.64 -6.39 6.17
C ARG A 238 -6.93 -5.43 5.24
N VAL A 239 -7.70 -4.74 4.38
CA VAL A 239 -7.23 -3.65 3.50
C VAL A 239 -8.25 -2.50 3.55
N MET A 240 -7.79 -1.26 3.53
CA MET A 240 -8.64 -0.09 3.35
C MET A 240 -8.56 0.39 1.90
N VAL A 241 -9.71 0.60 1.25
CA VAL A 241 -9.80 1.19 -0.09
C VAL A 241 -10.55 2.52 0.00
N LEU A 242 -9.88 3.61 -0.36
CA LEU A 242 -10.48 4.93 -0.49
C LEU A 242 -10.84 5.18 -1.97
N VAL A 243 -12.12 5.35 -2.24
CA VAL A 243 -12.63 5.71 -3.57
C VAL A 243 -12.93 7.20 -3.59
N VAL A 244 -12.26 7.95 -4.46
CA VAL A 244 -12.42 9.39 -4.60
C VAL A 244 -12.94 9.76 -5.99
N PRO A 245 -13.78 10.83 -6.11
CA PRO A 245 -14.33 11.22 -7.40
C PRO A 245 -13.26 11.88 -8.29
N ALA A 246 -13.31 11.58 -9.58
CA ALA A 246 -12.51 12.21 -10.60
C ALA A 246 -13.38 12.57 -11.82
N ARG A 247 -12.90 13.44 -12.70
CA ARG A 247 -13.59 13.75 -13.96
C ARG A 247 -13.42 12.61 -14.97
N GLY A 248 -14.45 12.34 -15.75
CA GLY A 248 -14.42 11.41 -16.89
C GLY A 248 -15.09 10.08 -16.61
N ALA A 249 -14.91 9.13 -17.54
CA ALA A 249 -15.62 7.86 -17.57
C ALA A 249 -14.73 6.64 -17.23
N GLU A 250 -13.51 6.87 -16.72
CA GLU A 250 -12.51 5.83 -16.47
C GLU A 250 -12.13 5.76 -15.00
N VAL A 251 -11.58 4.64 -14.55
CA VAL A 251 -10.75 4.58 -13.34
C VAL A 251 -9.39 5.14 -13.74
N ARG A 252 -9.00 6.27 -13.14
CA ARG A 252 -7.91 7.09 -13.66
C ARG A 252 -6.57 6.81 -13.03
N HIS A 253 -6.57 6.59 -11.75
CA HIS A 253 -5.36 6.46 -10.94
C HIS A 253 -5.65 5.59 -9.74
N GLY A 254 -4.67 4.78 -9.38
CA GLY A 254 -4.62 4.05 -8.13
C GLY A 254 -3.26 4.22 -7.50
N GLU A 255 -3.18 4.04 -6.21
CA GLU A 255 -1.93 3.99 -5.46
C GLU A 255 -2.08 3.17 -4.19
N THR A 256 -1.15 2.24 -3.98
CA THR A 256 -1.12 1.33 -2.83
C THR A 256 -0.02 1.71 -1.86
N MET A 257 -0.38 1.86 -0.59
CA MET A 257 0.57 2.13 0.49
C MET A 257 0.52 0.99 1.52
N GLY A 258 1.69 0.54 1.94
CA GLY A 258 1.88 -0.57 2.86
C GLY A 258 2.60 -0.19 4.14
N ASP A 259 3.45 -1.11 4.65
CA ASP A 259 4.29 -0.96 5.84
C ASP A 259 3.53 -0.73 7.16
N GLY A 260 3.05 -1.83 7.71
CA GLY A 260 2.24 -1.83 8.94
C GLY A 260 0.74 -1.91 8.68
N GLY A 261 0.38 -2.39 7.49
CA GLY A 261 -1.00 -2.58 7.03
C GLY A 261 -1.10 -2.41 5.52
N ALA A 262 -2.28 -2.07 4.99
CA ALA A 262 -2.44 -1.74 3.58
C ALA A 262 -3.62 -0.79 3.34
N SER A 263 -3.41 0.15 2.46
CA SER A 263 -4.46 1.01 1.91
C SER A 263 -4.26 1.24 0.42
N ILE A 264 -5.37 1.41 -0.28
CA ILE A 264 -5.41 1.75 -1.70
C ILE A 264 -6.25 3.00 -1.85
N VAL A 265 -5.75 4.01 -2.55
CA VAL A 265 -6.55 5.14 -3.05
C VAL A 265 -6.84 4.87 -4.52
N VAL A 266 -8.09 5.10 -4.95
CA VAL A 266 -8.47 4.97 -6.35
C VAL A 266 -9.35 6.13 -6.80
N GLU A 267 -8.98 6.77 -7.91
CA GLU A 267 -9.73 7.86 -8.53
C GLU A 267 -10.74 7.28 -9.53
N LEU A 268 -12.03 7.35 -9.16
CA LEU A 268 -13.15 6.85 -9.99
C LEU A 268 -13.80 8.01 -10.73
N GLY A 269 -13.84 7.92 -12.05
CA GLY A 269 -14.50 8.90 -12.91
C GLY A 269 -15.99 9.03 -12.60
N GLU A 270 -16.51 10.26 -12.58
CA GLU A 270 -17.93 10.54 -12.28
C GLU A 270 -18.91 9.91 -13.26
N GLU A 271 -18.46 9.62 -14.51
CA GLU A 271 -19.22 8.97 -15.56
C GLU A 271 -18.93 7.45 -15.65
N ALA A 272 -18.04 6.90 -14.82
CA ALA A 272 -17.69 5.49 -14.81
C ALA A 272 -18.84 4.64 -14.28
N GLY A 273 -19.49 3.92 -15.19
CA GLY A 273 -20.57 2.99 -14.88
C GLY A 273 -20.09 1.55 -14.71
N GLU A 274 -21.04 0.61 -14.54
CA GLU A 274 -20.74 -0.81 -14.30
C GLU A 274 -19.87 -1.44 -15.40
N THR A 275 -20.04 -1.04 -16.66
CA THR A 275 -19.20 -1.54 -17.77
C THR A 275 -17.75 -1.12 -17.61
N THR A 276 -17.49 0.12 -17.20
CA THR A 276 -16.14 0.59 -16.89
C THR A 276 -15.54 -0.19 -15.73
N LEU A 277 -16.30 -0.35 -14.65
CA LEU A 277 -15.86 -1.13 -13.48
C LEU A 277 -15.56 -2.59 -13.83
N ALA A 278 -16.36 -3.19 -14.76
CA ALA A 278 -16.13 -4.56 -15.22
C ALA A 278 -14.86 -4.74 -16.04
N SER A 279 -14.43 -3.72 -16.77
CA SER A 279 -13.23 -3.74 -17.62
C SER A 279 -12.01 -3.10 -16.97
N ASP A 280 -12.15 -2.57 -15.76
CA ASP A 280 -11.08 -1.88 -15.05
C ASP A 280 -9.82 -2.76 -14.85
N TRP A 281 -8.67 -2.16 -15.03
CA TRP A 281 -7.38 -2.77 -14.79
C TRP A 281 -6.61 -2.14 -13.61
N VAL A 282 -6.98 -0.91 -13.23
CA VAL A 282 -6.26 -0.13 -12.21
C VAL A 282 -6.36 -0.80 -10.85
N LEU A 283 -7.58 -1.09 -10.39
CA LEU A 283 -7.74 -1.70 -9.07
C LEU A 283 -7.14 -3.12 -8.98
N PRO A 284 -7.26 -4.02 -9.98
CA PRO A 284 -6.49 -5.27 -10.00
C PRO A 284 -4.98 -5.07 -9.97
N HIS A 285 -4.42 -4.01 -10.59
CA HIS A 285 -3.01 -3.67 -10.51
C HIS A 285 -2.63 -3.28 -9.07
N GLU A 286 -3.39 -2.39 -8.44
CA GLU A 286 -3.19 -2.01 -7.04
C GLU A 286 -3.31 -3.21 -6.08
N MET A 287 -4.24 -4.11 -6.33
CA MET A 287 -4.38 -5.35 -5.55
C MET A 287 -3.19 -6.31 -5.75
N ALA A 288 -2.49 -6.26 -6.89
CA ALA A 288 -1.29 -7.06 -7.10
C ALA A 288 -0.13 -6.62 -6.20
N HIS A 289 0.01 -5.32 -5.94
CA HIS A 289 1.00 -4.80 -4.98
C HIS A 289 0.84 -5.40 -3.57
N LEU A 290 -0.36 -5.78 -3.16
CA LEU A 290 -0.58 -6.39 -1.85
C LEU A 290 0.24 -7.67 -1.64
N ALA A 291 0.59 -8.37 -2.73
CA ALA A 291 1.29 -9.64 -2.70
C ALA A 291 2.82 -9.53 -2.61
N VAL A 292 3.37 -8.32 -2.66
CA VAL A 292 4.81 -8.09 -2.73
C VAL A 292 5.24 -7.23 -1.55
N PRO A 293 6.27 -7.62 -0.77
CA PRO A 293 6.79 -6.76 0.28
C PRO A 293 7.44 -5.52 -0.32
N SER A 294 7.29 -4.38 0.35
CA SER A 294 7.96 -3.15 -0.04
C SER A 294 9.48 -3.34 -0.03
N VAL A 295 10.15 -2.79 -1.03
CA VAL A 295 11.62 -2.80 -1.12
C VAL A 295 12.17 -1.38 -1.17
N SER A 296 13.47 -1.22 -1.03
CA SER A 296 14.09 0.12 -1.11
C SER A 296 13.90 0.73 -2.51
N ARG A 297 13.76 2.06 -2.57
CA ARG A 297 13.42 2.82 -3.78
C ARG A 297 14.20 2.45 -5.07
N PRO A 298 15.51 2.13 -5.05
CA PRO A 298 16.20 1.69 -6.27
C PRO A 298 15.64 0.41 -6.88
N HIS A 299 14.91 -0.39 -6.12
CA HIS A 299 14.34 -1.67 -6.54
C HIS A 299 12.82 -1.61 -6.76
N HIS A 300 12.19 -0.44 -6.63
CA HIS A 300 10.75 -0.24 -6.82
C HIS A 300 10.24 -0.76 -8.19
N TRP A 301 11.10 -0.81 -9.20
CA TRP A 301 10.78 -1.37 -10.51
C TRP A 301 10.29 -2.83 -10.46
N ILE A 302 10.65 -3.62 -9.42
CA ILE A 302 10.16 -4.99 -9.31
C ILE A 302 8.71 -5.04 -8.82
N GLU A 303 8.33 -4.14 -7.91
CA GLU A 303 6.96 -4.03 -7.41
C GLU A 303 6.02 -3.68 -8.55
N GLU A 304 6.36 -2.64 -9.32
CA GLU A 304 5.59 -2.21 -10.49
C GLU A 304 5.61 -3.26 -11.62
N GLY A 305 6.77 -3.83 -11.88
CA GLY A 305 6.92 -4.86 -12.90
C GLY A 305 6.08 -6.10 -12.62
N LEU A 306 6.04 -6.56 -11.39
CA LEU A 306 5.19 -7.67 -10.96
C LEU A 306 3.71 -7.31 -11.10
N ALA A 307 3.29 -6.13 -10.66
CA ALA A 307 1.89 -5.70 -10.76
C ALA A 307 1.44 -5.59 -12.23
N VAL A 308 2.23 -4.94 -13.11
CA VAL A 308 1.94 -4.85 -14.55
C VAL A 308 1.89 -6.22 -15.23
N TYR A 309 2.76 -7.14 -14.84
CA TYR A 309 2.79 -8.48 -15.42
C TYR A 309 1.66 -9.38 -14.91
N MET A 310 1.42 -9.38 -13.59
CA MET A 310 0.47 -10.29 -12.96
C MET A 310 -0.99 -9.90 -13.18
N GLN A 311 -1.35 -8.59 -13.19
CA GLN A 311 -2.74 -8.19 -13.22
C GLN A 311 -3.50 -8.72 -14.45
N PRO A 312 -3.00 -8.61 -15.71
CA PRO A 312 -3.74 -9.10 -16.85
C PRO A 312 -3.81 -10.64 -16.87
N ILE A 313 -2.79 -11.31 -16.36
CA ILE A 313 -2.76 -12.78 -16.26
C ILE A 313 -3.78 -13.26 -15.23
N ALA A 314 -3.85 -12.63 -14.06
CA ALA A 314 -4.82 -12.95 -13.02
C ALA A 314 -6.26 -12.81 -13.55
N ARG A 315 -6.54 -11.73 -14.27
CA ARG A 315 -7.83 -11.47 -14.91
C ARG A 315 -8.17 -12.50 -15.99
N ALA A 316 -7.20 -12.92 -16.80
CA ALA A 316 -7.42 -13.98 -17.78
C ALA A 316 -7.71 -15.32 -17.10
N ARG A 317 -6.96 -15.67 -16.07
CA ARG A 317 -7.20 -16.91 -15.31
C ARG A 317 -8.53 -16.92 -14.58
N ALA A 318 -9.05 -15.74 -14.20
CA ALA A 318 -10.40 -15.58 -13.66
C ALA A 318 -11.51 -15.53 -14.73
N GLY A 319 -11.15 -15.58 -16.02
CA GLY A 319 -12.11 -15.51 -17.13
C GLY A 319 -12.59 -14.10 -17.50
N GLU A 320 -11.98 -13.05 -16.94
CA GLU A 320 -12.33 -11.64 -17.23
C GLU A 320 -11.69 -11.14 -18.54
N LEU A 321 -10.55 -11.71 -18.93
CA LEU A 321 -9.84 -11.43 -20.18
C LEU A 321 -9.61 -12.71 -20.99
N THR A 322 -9.56 -12.56 -22.31
CA THR A 322 -9.07 -13.62 -23.18
C THR A 322 -7.54 -13.64 -23.21
N PRO A 323 -6.90 -14.79 -23.48
CA PRO A 323 -5.45 -14.85 -23.69
C PRO A 323 -4.93 -13.86 -24.73
N LEU A 324 -5.70 -13.62 -25.81
CA LEU A 324 -5.32 -12.64 -26.82
C LEU A 324 -5.27 -11.21 -26.27
N GLN A 325 -6.19 -10.82 -25.40
CA GLN A 325 -6.17 -9.49 -24.77
C GLN A 325 -4.92 -9.31 -23.89
N VAL A 326 -4.58 -10.32 -23.08
CA VAL A 326 -3.35 -10.30 -22.24
C VAL A 326 -2.11 -10.14 -23.11
N TRP A 327 -1.94 -11.00 -24.09
CA TRP A 327 -0.73 -10.98 -24.90
C TRP A 327 -0.64 -9.75 -25.79
N ARG A 328 -1.77 -9.16 -26.20
CA ARG A 328 -1.81 -7.87 -26.87
C ARG A 328 -1.36 -6.75 -25.95
N GLU A 329 -1.84 -6.69 -24.72
CA GLU A 329 -1.44 -5.70 -23.72
C GLU A 329 0.08 -5.76 -23.47
N LEU A 330 0.59 -6.95 -23.16
CA LEU A 330 2.02 -7.16 -22.89
C LEU A 330 2.89 -6.86 -24.12
N ALA A 331 2.51 -7.36 -25.30
CA ALA A 331 3.29 -7.17 -26.52
C ALA A 331 3.36 -5.73 -27.00
N LEU A 332 2.33 -4.92 -26.75
CA LEU A 332 2.29 -3.50 -27.10
C LEU A 332 2.83 -2.59 -25.98
N GLY A 333 2.82 -3.06 -24.76
CA GLY A 333 3.30 -2.32 -23.58
C GLY A 333 4.81 -2.47 -23.36
N MET A 334 5.32 -3.69 -23.30
CA MET A 334 6.73 -3.97 -22.96
C MET A 334 7.76 -3.21 -23.80
N PRO A 335 7.59 -2.98 -25.12
CA PRO A 335 8.52 -2.17 -25.90
C PRO A 335 8.71 -0.75 -25.38
N LYS A 336 7.72 -0.18 -24.65
CA LYS A 336 7.84 1.16 -24.07
C LYS A 336 8.88 1.21 -22.94
N GLY A 337 9.14 0.06 -22.28
CA GLY A 337 10.15 -0.08 -21.24
C GLY A 337 11.53 -0.48 -21.74
N ALA A 338 11.77 -0.49 -23.07
CA ALA A 338 13.08 -0.81 -23.63
C ALA A 338 14.14 0.22 -23.23
N PRO A 339 15.40 -0.18 -22.98
CA PRO A 339 16.47 0.75 -22.66
C PRO A 339 16.73 1.74 -23.80
N VAL A 340 16.93 3.00 -23.45
CA VAL A 340 17.31 4.07 -24.39
C VAL A 340 18.77 4.46 -24.19
N ARG A 341 19.32 5.27 -25.11
CA ARG A 341 20.71 5.74 -24.99
C ARG A 341 20.91 6.49 -23.66
N GLY A 342 21.86 6.04 -22.85
CA GLY A 342 22.15 6.59 -21.52
C GLY A 342 21.34 5.96 -20.40
N ASP A 343 20.57 4.90 -20.68
CA ASP A 343 19.88 4.10 -19.67
C ASP A 343 20.88 3.58 -18.62
N ARG A 344 20.50 3.67 -17.35
CA ARG A 344 21.32 3.22 -16.20
C ARG A 344 20.81 1.90 -15.61
N GLY A 345 20.00 1.16 -16.36
CA GLY A 345 19.33 -0.04 -15.90
C GLY A 345 18.05 0.25 -15.10
N LEU A 346 17.36 -0.80 -14.67
CA LEU A 346 16.09 -0.67 -13.95
C LEU A 346 16.27 0.00 -12.59
N GLU A 347 17.38 -0.25 -11.88
CA GLU A 347 17.69 0.40 -10.59
C GLU A 347 17.93 1.91 -10.72
N GLY A 348 18.32 2.38 -11.91
CA GLY A 348 18.53 3.80 -12.23
C GLY A 348 17.38 4.43 -12.98
N ALA A 349 16.28 3.71 -13.21
CA ALA A 349 15.11 4.21 -13.92
C ALA A 349 14.44 5.36 -13.17
N THR A 350 14.11 6.41 -13.90
CA THR A 350 13.44 7.62 -13.38
C THR A 350 12.15 7.92 -14.14
N ASP A 351 11.91 7.24 -15.25
CA ASP A 351 10.69 7.39 -16.02
C ASP A 351 9.74 6.21 -15.81
N TRP A 352 8.44 6.53 -15.89
CA TRP A 352 7.37 5.58 -15.68
C TRP A 352 7.46 4.35 -16.61
N ALA A 353 7.64 4.56 -17.90
CA ALA A 353 7.61 3.46 -18.85
C ALA A 353 8.75 2.45 -18.62
N ARG A 354 9.95 2.95 -18.26
CA ARG A 354 11.08 2.11 -17.92
C ARG A 354 10.88 1.31 -16.64
N THR A 355 10.32 1.92 -15.61
CA THR A 355 10.01 1.28 -14.33
C THR A 355 8.95 0.18 -14.51
N TYR A 356 7.82 0.51 -15.08
CA TYR A 356 6.65 -0.36 -15.21
C TYR A 356 6.87 -1.46 -16.27
N TRP A 357 7.09 -1.07 -17.51
CA TRP A 357 7.21 -2.03 -18.64
C TRP A 357 8.57 -2.71 -18.71
N GLY A 358 9.62 -2.03 -18.27
CA GLY A 358 10.94 -2.66 -18.14
C GLY A 358 10.94 -3.72 -17.03
N GLY A 359 10.32 -3.42 -15.89
CA GLY A 359 10.07 -4.38 -14.82
C GLY A 359 9.21 -5.56 -15.26
N ALA A 360 8.10 -5.29 -15.98
CA ALA A 360 7.26 -6.36 -16.53
C ALA A 360 7.99 -7.24 -17.54
N THR A 361 8.91 -6.67 -18.34
CA THR A 361 9.76 -7.46 -19.23
C THR A 361 10.71 -8.39 -18.44
N PHE A 362 11.29 -7.90 -17.35
CA PHE A 362 12.08 -8.75 -16.43
C PHE A 362 11.22 -9.89 -15.88
N CYS A 363 10.00 -9.60 -15.43
CA CYS A 363 9.07 -10.60 -14.89
C CYS A 363 8.69 -11.66 -15.93
N LEU A 364 8.39 -11.26 -17.17
CA LEU A 364 8.14 -12.22 -18.27
C LEU A 364 9.33 -13.14 -18.49
N LEU A 365 10.53 -12.61 -18.58
CA LEU A 365 11.73 -13.42 -18.82
C LEU A 365 12.04 -14.34 -17.65
N ALA A 366 11.84 -13.89 -16.43
CA ALA A 366 11.96 -14.72 -15.23
C ALA A 366 10.94 -15.86 -15.24
N ASP A 367 9.67 -15.59 -15.58
CA ASP A 367 8.64 -16.63 -15.70
C ASP A 367 9.00 -17.66 -16.77
N LEU A 368 9.45 -17.21 -17.95
CA LEU A 368 9.89 -18.10 -19.01
C LEU A 368 11.08 -18.98 -18.59
N GLU A 369 12.06 -18.42 -17.92
CA GLU A 369 13.26 -19.15 -17.49
C GLU A 369 12.95 -20.12 -16.33
N ILE A 370 12.10 -19.74 -15.38
CA ILE A 370 11.58 -20.63 -14.33
C ILE A 370 10.88 -21.82 -15.01
N ARG A 371 9.94 -21.57 -15.91
CA ARG A 371 9.19 -22.62 -16.62
C ARG A 371 10.09 -23.50 -17.48
N ARG A 372 11.09 -22.95 -18.13
CA ARG A 372 12.07 -23.72 -18.89
C ARG A 372 12.87 -24.68 -18.02
N ARG A 373 13.42 -24.20 -16.87
CA ARG A 373 14.23 -25.01 -15.94
C ARG A 373 13.40 -26.04 -15.20
N THR A 374 12.13 -25.75 -14.97
CA THR A 374 11.22 -26.65 -14.23
C THR A 374 10.33 -27.50 -15.15
N HIS A 375 10.56 -27.48 -16.47
CA HIS A 375 9.72 -28.15 -17.46
C HIS A 375 8.24 -27.76 -17.34
N ASN A 376 7.98 -26.45 -17.20
CA ASN A 376 6.67 -25.82 -17.06
C ASN A 376 5.83 -26.33 -15.87
N ARG A 377 6.49 -26.82 -14.79
CA ARG A 377 5.81 -27.30 -13.58
C ARG A 377 5.43 -26.17 -12.63
N VAL A 378 6.23 -25.13 -12.57
CA VAL A 378 6.00 -23.93 -11.77
C VAL A 378 6.33 -22.68 -12.60
N GLY A 379 5.76 -21.56 -12.24
CA GLY A 379 5.96 -20.25 -12.86
C GLY A 379 6.26 -19.14 -11.85
N LEU A 380 6.31 -17.90 -12.32
CA LEU A 380 6.57 -16.74 -11.48
C LEU A 380 5.49 -16.56 -10.40
N GLU A 381 4.25 -16.94 -10.68
CA GLU A 381 3.17 -16.94 -9.69
C GLU A 381 3.47 -17.82 -8.48
N ASP A 382 4.19 -18.93 -8.66
CA ASP A 382 4.58 -19.82 -7.56
C ASP A 382 5.71 -19.20 -6.73
N ALA A 383 6.62 -18.42 -7.37
CA ALA A 383 7.62 -17.63 -6.69
C ALA A 383 6.95 -16.60 -5.76
N VAL A 384 5.95 -15.85 -6.26
CA VAL A 384 5.19 -14.87 -5.47
C VAL A 384 4.39 -15.53 -4.35
N ARG A 385 3.77 -16.70 -4.59
CA ARG A 385 3.11 -17.50 -3.55
C ARG A 385 4.09 -17.92 -2.45
N GLY A 386 5.33 -18.27 -2.81
CA GLY A 386 6.38 -18.58 -1.85
C GLY A 386 6.81 -17.39 -1.00
N VAL A 387 6.90 -16.20 -1.60
CA VAL A 387 7.13 -14.93 -0.88
C VAL A 387 6.00 -14.70 0.12
N LEU A 388 4.75 -14.81 -0.34
CA LEU A 388 3.58 -14.72 0.52
C LEU A 388 3.64 -15.76 1.65
N ALA A 389 3.87 -17.04 1.38
CA ALA A 389 3.97 -18.11 2.38
C ALA A 389 5.07 -17.86 3.43
N SER A 390 6.07 -17.04 3.09
CA SER A 390 7.16 -16.61 3.97
C SER A 390 6.88 -15.31 4.73
N GLY A 391 5.63 -14.81 4.67
CA GLY A 391 5.18 -13.59 5.33
C GLY A 391 5.52 -12.30 4.59
N GLY A 392 5.85 -12.39 3.29
CA GLY A 392 6.08 -11.23 2.44
C GLY A 392 4.77 -10.68 1.87
N SER A 393 4.43 -9.45 2.22
CA SER A 393 3.28 -8.72 1.67
C SER A 393 3.59 -7.22 1.77
N VAL A 394 2.82 -6.37 1.13
CA VAL A 394 2.97 -4.91 1.19
C VAL A 394 2.99 -4.35 2.62
N GLY A 395 2.43 -5.06 3.58
CA GLY A 395 2.48 -4.69 5.00
C GLY A 395 3.88 -4.78 5.65
N HIS A 396 4.90 -5.22 4.91
CA HIS A 396 6.24 -5.46 5.41
C HIS A 396 7.31 -4.94 4.44
N MET A 397 8.34 -4.32 4.98
CA MET A 397 9.52 -3.97 4.19
C MET A 397 10.56 -5.09 4.25
N TRP A 398 11.04 -5.54 3.07
CA TRP A 398 12.11 -6.53 2.96
C TRP A 398 13.33 -5.96 2.25
N THR A 399 14.50 -6.57 2.48
CA THR A 399 15.64 -6.35 1.60
C THR A 399 15.37 -7.01 0.24
N PHE A 400 15.86 -6.38 -0.81
CA PHE A 400 15.68 -6.92 -2.16
C PHE A 400 16.30 -8.32 -2.33
N SER A 401 17.46 -8.58 -1.72
CA SER A 401 18.07 -9.91 -1.71
C SER A 401 17.16 -10.95 -1.05
N ARG A 402 16.54 -10.63 0.09
CA ARG A 402 15.58 -11.55 0.73
C ARG A 402 14.40 -11.87 -0.17
N LEU A 403 13.87 -10.87 -0.89
CA LEU A 403 12.78 -11.08 -1.85
C LEU A 403 13.19 -12.08 -2.93
N LEU A 404 14.34 -11.87 -3.59
CA LEU A 404 14.82 -12.74 -4.66
C LEU A 404 15.14 -14.16 -4.16
N GLU A 405 15.87 -14.30 -3.05
CA GLU A 405 16.22 -15.58 -2.44
C GLU A 405 14.99 -16.39 -2.04
N THR A 406 13.97 -15.72 -1.49
CA THR A 406 12.71 -16.38 -1.11
C THR A 406 11.92 -16.82 -2.33
N ALA A 407 11.83 -15.97 -3.35
CA ALA A 407 11.17 -16.28 -4.62
C ALA A 407 11.83 -17.47 -5.33
N ASP A 408 13.15 -17.45 -5.46
CA ASP A 408 13.94 -18.54 -6.07
C ASP A 408 13.86 -19.83 -5.28
N GLY A 409 13.90 -19.74 -3.95
CA GLY A 409 13.74 -20.89 -3.05
C GLY A 409 12.40 -21.60 -3.23
N ALA A 410 11.33 -20.84 -3.46
CA ALA A 410 9.98 -21.38 -3.65
C ALA A 410 9.84 -22.18 -4.96
N VAL A 411 10.51 -21.77 -6.03
CA VAL A 411 10.45 -22.44 -7.33
C VAL A 411 11.60 -23.46 -7.53
N GLY A 412 12.58 -23.46 -6.61
CA GLY A 412 13.71 -24.41 -6.61
C GLY A 412 14.78 -24.15 -7.67
N VAL A 413 14.79 -22.95 -8.26
CA VAL A 413 15.77 -22.53 -9.27
C VAL A 413 16.14 -21.04 -9.05
N PRO A 414 17.45 -20.65 -9.08
CA PRO A 414 17.92 -19.31 -8.74
C PRO A 414 17.81 -18.32 -9.90
N VAL A 415 16.63 -18.24 -10.52
CA VAL A 415 16.42 -17.45 -11.75
C VAL A 415 16.39 -15.94 -11.47
N MET A 416 15.66 -15.52 -10.45
CA MET A 416 15.49 -14.10 -10.16
C MET A 416 16.82 -13.44 -9.74
N ALA A 417 17.59 -14.13 -8.89
CA ALA A 417 18.90 -13.65 -8.45
C ALA A 417 19.92 -13.65 -9.59
N GLU A 418 20.00 -14.70 -10.40
CA GLU A 418 20.91 -14.77 -11.54
C GLU A 418 20.63 -13.69 -12.58
N MET A 419 19.36 -13.50 -12.95
CA MET A 419 18.95 -12.46 -13.92
C MET A 419 19.23 -11.06 -13.38
N HIS A 420 18.99 -10.81 -12.09
CA HIS A 420 19.33 -9.53 -11.47
C HIS A 420 20.84 -9.27 -11.50
N ASP A 421 21.66 -10.27 -11.19
CA ASP A 421 23.11 -10.18 -11.27
C ASP A 421 23.62 -9.91 -12.69
N GLU A 422 23.01 -10.53 -13.71
CA GLU A 422 23.32 -10.26 -15.11
C GLU A 422 22.97 -8.82 -15.50
N MET A 423 21.80 -8.35 -15.09
CA MET A 423 21.34 -6.98 -15.33
C MET A 423 22.30 -5.95 -14.71
N ARG A 424 22.84 -6.21 -13.51
CA ARG A 424 23.80 -5.31 -12.83
C ARG A 424 25.17 -5.24 -13.50
N ARG A 425 25.59 -6.29 -14.23
CA ARG A 425 26.90 -6.36 -14.90
C ARG A 425 26.97 -5.58 -16.21
N GLY A 426 25.86 -5.15 -16.76
CA GLY A 426 25.85 -4.44 -18.03
C GLY A 426 24.49 -3.89 -18.43
N VAL A 427 24.45 -3.29 -19.63
CA VAL A 427 23.18 -2.89 -20.23
C VAL A 427 22.40 -4.14 -20.58
N TRP A 428 21.32 -4.38 -19.85
CA TRP A 428 20.45 -5.50 -20.11
C TRP A 428 19.63 -5.24 -21.37
N SER A 429 19.92 -6.00 -22.41
CA SER A 429 19.24 -5.93 -23.71
C SER A 429 18.55 -7.25 -24.00
N VAL A 430 17.30 -7.18 -24.39
CA VAL A 430 16.45 -8.33 -24.69
C VAL A 430 15.94 -8.20 -26.12
N ASP A 431 16.07 -9.28 -26.92
CA ASP A 431 15.36 -9.37 -28.20
C ASP A 431 13.88 -9.75 -27.94
N LEU A 432 13.14 -8.76 -27.41
CA LEU A 432 11.71 -8.95 -27.10
C LEU A 432 10.90 -9.41 -28.33
N PRO A 433 11.12 -8.90 -29.55
CA PRO A 433 10.47 -9.43 -30.75
C PRO A 433 10.71 -10.93 -30.96
N GLN A 434 11.91 -11.43 -30.71
CA GLN A 434 12.18 -12.87 -30.80
C GLN A 434 11.46 -13.67 -29.70
N VAL A 435 11.50 -13.18 -28.46
CA VAL A 435 10.78 -13.81 -27.34
C VAL A 435 9.27 -13.93 -27.65
N LEU A 436 8.66 -12.86 -28.18
CA LEU A 436 7.25 -12.89 -28.56
C LEU A 436 6.97 -13.88 -29.70
N ARG A 437 7.85 -13.96 -30.73
CA ARG A 437 7.72 -14.95 -31.81
C ARG A 437 7.80 -16.38 -31.27
N ASP A 438 8.75 -16.66 -30.36
CA ASP A 438 8.92 -17.99 -29.76
C ASP A 438 7.71 -18.39 -28.93
N LEU A 439 7.05 -17.43 -28.30
CA LEU A 439 5.77 -17.62 -27.61
C LEU A 439 4.57 -17.77 -28.58
N GLY A 440 4.77 -17.55 -29.88
CA GLY A 440 3.68 -17.53 -30.86
C GLY A 440 2.80 -16.30 -30.78
N VAL A 441 3.36 -15.18 -30.31
CA VAL A 441 2.70 -13.85 -30.30
C VAL A 441 3.21 -13.07 -31.52
N LEU A 442 2.38 -12.97 -32.54
CA LEU A 442 2.70 -12.32 -33.80
C LEU A 442 2.18 -10.88 -33.79
N VAL A 443 3.11 -9.92 -33.85
CA VAL A 443 2.81 -8.48 -33.76
C VAL A 443 2.98 -7.82 -35.12
N HIS A 444 1.95 -7.15 -35.61
CA HIS A 444 1.95 -6.37 -36.86
C HIS A 444 1.33 -4.98 -36.60
N GLY A 445 2.17 -4.01 -36.26
CA GLY A 445 1.70 -2.71 -35.77
C GLY A 445 0.94 -2.86 -34.46
N THR A 446 -0.35 -2.52 -34.45
CA THR A 446 -1.25 -2.71 -33.29
C THR A 446 -2.07 -4.00 -33.35
N ASP A 447 -1.95 -4.76 -34.44
CA ASP A 447 -2.61 -6.07 -34.56
C ASP A 447 -1.74 -7.16 -33.96
N VAL A 448 -2.34 -8.02 -33.12
CA VAL A 448 -1.67 -9.14 -32.46
C VAL A 448 -2.46 -10.41 -32.71
N LYS A 449 -1.77 -11.47 -33.10
CA LYS A 449 -2.34 -12.80 -33.32
C LYS A 449 -1.56 -13.84 -32.52
N LEU A 450 -2.25 -14.89 -32.12
CA LEU A 450 -1.64 -16.03 -31.44
C LEU A 450 -1.57 -17.22 -32.40
N THR A 451 -0.43 -17.93 -32.38
CA THR A 451 -0.27 -19.21 -33.08
C THR A 451 0.24 -20.27 -32.12
N ASP A 452 -0.19 -21.51 -32.32
CA ASP A 452 0.23 -22.67 -31.52
C ASP A 452 1.42 -23.44 -32.14
N ASP A 453 1.91 -23.01 -33.29
CA ASP A 453 3.05 -23.65 -34.00
C ASP A 453 4.43 -23.18 -33.48
N ALA A 454 4.45 -22.26 -32.52
CA ALA A 454 5.68 -21.69 -31.98
C ALA A 454 6.31 -22.57 -30.88
N PRO A 455 7.65 -22.52 -30.69
CA PRO A 455 8.36 -23.39 -29.74
C PRO A 455 7.86 -23.27 -28.28
N LEU A 456 7.46 -22.09 -27.85
CA LEU A 456 6.98 -21.79 -26.49
C LEU A 456 5.46 -21.57 -26.41
N ALA A 457 4.71 -21.98 -27.44
CA ALA A 457 3.24 -21.83 -27.42
C ALA A 457 2.58 -22.55 -26.24
N ALA A 458 3.10 -23.70 -25.82
CA ALA A 458 2.61 -24.41 -24.64
C ALA A 458 2.86 -23.61 -23.34
N VAL A 459 3.99 -22.93 -23.22
CA VAL A 459 4.30 -22.05 -22.08
C VAL A 459 3.37 -20.84 -22.07
N ARG A 460 3.19 -20.19 -23.23
CA ARG A 460 2.23 -19.10 -23.39
C ARG A 460 0.82 -19.47 -22.89
N ARG A 461 0.32 -20.65 -23.29
CA ARG A 461 -0.99 -21.13 -22.83
C ARG A 461 -1.02 -21.36 -21.34
N ALA A 462 0.01 -22.01 -20.77
CA ALA A 462 0.08 -22.25 -19.33
C ALA A 462 0.06 -20.96 -18.49
N ILE A 463 0.68 -19.88 -18.97
CA ILE A 463 0.66 -18.55 -18.31
C ILE A 463 -0.77 -18.02 -18.18
N THR A 464 -1.59 -18.14 -19.22
CA THR A 464 -2.94 -17.56 -19.29
C THR A 464 -4.08 -18.60 -19.19
N GLU A 465 -3.77 -19.84 -18.83
CA GLU A 465 -4.78 -20.90 -18.72
C GLU A 465 -5.79 -20.56 -17.61
N PRO A 466 -7.10 -20.57 -17.89
CA PRO A 466 -8.10 -20.34 -16.88
C PRO A 466 -7.97 -21.29 -15.70
N LEU A 467 -8.24 -20.80 -14.51
CA LEU A 467 -8.32 -21.63 -13.31
C LEU A 467 -9.49 -22.59 -13.47
N ARG A 468 -9.32 -23.79 -12.93
CA ARG A 468 -10.39 -24.80 -12.94
C ARG A 468 -11.57 -24.35 -12.08
N ASP A 469 -12.80 -24.64 -12.53
CA ASP A 469 -14.01 -24.30 -11.78
C ASP A 469 -14.11 -25.05 -10.43
N ASP A 470 -13.41 -26.20 -10.31
CA ASP A 470 -13.34 -27.01 -9.10
C ASP A 470 -12.19 -26.62 -8.14
N ALA A 471 -11.45 -25.54 -8.46
CA ALA A 471 -10.44 -25.02 -7.55
C ALA A 471 -11.08 -24.56 -6.23
N PRO A 472 -10.46 -24.87 -5.07
CA PRO A 472 -10.99 -24.42 -3.79
C PRO A 472 -11.10 -22.89 -3.73
N GLU A 473 -12.17 -22.41 -3.10
CA GLU A 473 -12.32 -20.96 -2.86
C GLU A 473 -11.13 -20.47 -2.02
N PRO A 474 -10.44 -19.39 -2.45
CA PRO A 474 -9.33 -18.83 -1.71
C PRO A 474 -9.82 -18.22 -0.39
N THR A 475 -8.94 -18.21 0.62
CA THR A 475 -9.16 -17.53 1.90
C THR A 475 -8.10 -16.45 2.09
N ALA A 476 -8.13 -15.68 3.17
CA ALA A 476 -6.97 -14.90 3.57
C ALA A 476 -5.75 -15.82 3.74
N CYS A 477 -4.58 -15.33 3.33
CA CYS A 477 -3.34 -16.08 3.56
C CYS A 477 -3.11 -16.25 5.07
N ARG A 478 -2.79 -17.45 5.50
CA ARG A 478 -2.47 -17.73 6.91
C ARG A 478 -0.95 -17.69 7.07
N TRP A 479 -0.47 -16.68 7.75
CA TRP A 479 0.94 -16.56 8.11
C TRP A 479 1.21 -17.41 9.37
N ALA A 480 2.31 -18.14 9.39
CA ALA A 480 2.85 -18.61 10.66
C ALA A 480 3.27 -17.35 11.45
N SER A 481 2.56 -17.02 12.52
CA SER A 481 2.97 -15.94 13.42
C SER A 481 4.44 -16.15 13.79
N PRO A 482 5.32 -15.14 13.66
CA PRO A 482 6.71 -15.28 14.12
C PRO A 482 6.69 -15.44 15.65
N GLY A 483 6.69 -16.66 16.15
CA GLY A 483 6.63 -16.95 17.60
C GLY A 483 6.30 -18.37 17.96
N THR A 484 5.82 -19.20 17.04
CA THR A 484 5.55 -20.62 17.33
C THR A 484 6.65 -21.48 16.67
N THR A 485 7.85 -21.42 17.21
CA THR A 485 8.83 -22.50 17.03
C THR A 485 8.20 -23.74 17.63
N ALA A 486 7.67 -24.64 16.78
CA ALA A 486 7.33 -25.97 17.19
C ALA A 486 8.60 -26.64 17.75
N GLN A 487 8.67 -26.78 19.06
CA GLN A 487 9.55 -27.75 19.68
C GLN A 487 9.09 -29.15 19.19
N ARG A 488 9.84 -29.75 18.29
CA ARG A 488 9.96 -31.19 18.11
C ARG A 488 11.42 -31.56 17.96
#